data_2d2eaf60f6bf78092b1f1a1b9f60b3c7
#
_entry.id   2d2eaf60f6bf78092b1f1a1b9f60b3c7
#
_cell.length_a   1.000
_cell.length_b   1.000
_cell.length_c   1.000
_cell.angle_alpha   90.00
_cell.angle_beta   90.00
_cell.angle_gamma   90.00
#
_symmetry.space_group_name_H-M   'P 1'
#
loop_
_entity.id
_entity.type
_entity.pdbx_description
1 polymer ?
#
loop_
_entity_poly.entity_id
_entity_poly.type
_entity_poly.pdbx_seq_one_letter_code
_entity_poly.pdbx_strand_id
1 'polypeptide(L)'
;AEAADTADTSDKTWVIAMDTVFRPFEFTDENNEFVGIDVDIIKAVAEDQGFKIDIQSLGWDAAVAAVQSGQADGLIAGASITDERKANGWIFSDSYYDSSQIFAVAADSDIASFEDLKGKNVAVKNGTQGAAFAESLKDEYGFTTTVFEDSPTMYQDVIQGNSVACVEDKPIIQDWIVSKGLALKTVDAMESDPAPYGFAIMNEANQPLLDMFNAGLADIKENGTYDEIIAKYLGEDAVPAEDTTEASTEAATEAATEAATEAVTE
;
A
#
# COMPACT_ATOMS: atom_id res chain seq x y z
N ALA A 1 -17.31 35.05 8.06
CA ALA A 1 -16.42 33.95 8.39
C ALA A 1 -17.11 33.19 9.52
N GLU A 2 -17.89 32.16 9.18
CA GLU A 2 -18.39 31.19 10.14
C GLU A 2 -17.22 30.27 10.51
N ALA A 3 -16.92 30.20 11.79
CA ALA A 3 -16.02 29.19 12.32
C ALA A 3 -16.64 27.82 12.06
N ALA A 4 -15.95 26.93 11.37
CA ALA A 4 -16.33 25.55 11.25
C ALA A 4 -16.44 25.00 12.68
N ASP A 5 -17.63 24.49 13.01
CA ASP A 5 -17.90 23.78 14.25
C ASP A 5 -17.07 22.50 14.19
N THR A 6 -15.91 22.50 14.84
CA THR A 6 -15.10 21.29 15.02
C THR A 6 -15.90 20.39 15.95
N ALA A 7 -16.68 19.48 15.39
CA ALA A 7 -17.37 18.46 16.17
C ALA A 7 -16.35 17.79 17.09
N ASP A 8 -16.64 17.78 18.39
CA ASP A 8 -15.82 17.10 19.39
C ASP A 8 -15.86 15.59 19.09
N THR A 9 -14.78 15.09 18.46
CA THR A 9 -14.64 13.69 18.07
C THR A 9 -14.02 12.83 19.16
N SER A 10 -13.76 13.40 20.35
CA SER A 10 -13.04 12.76 21.47
C SER A 10 -13.72 11.50 22.01
N ASP A 11 -15.04 11.38 21.85
CA ASP A 11 -15.81 10.20 22.30
C ASP A 11 -16.18 9.22 21.17
N LYS A 12 -15.93 9.59 19.90
CA LYS A 12 -16.24 8.72 18.75
C LYS A 12 -15.25 7.56 18.70
N THR A 13 -15.77 6.33 18.54
CA THR A 13 -14.96 5.17 18.11
C THR A 13 -15.05 5.08 16.59
N TRP A 14 -13.92 5.19 15.90
CA TRP A 14 -13.85 5.10 14.46
C TRP A 14 -13.76 3.65 14.01
N VAL A 15 -14.58 3.28 13.04
CA VAL A 15 -14.59 1.93 12.46
C VAL A 15 -13.60 1.88 11.29
N ILE A 16 -12.58 1.02 11.41
CA ILE A 16 -11.52 0.86 10.42
C ILE A 16 -11.66 -0.50 9.75
N ALA A 17 -11.92 -0.50 8.45
CA ALA A 17 -12.01 -1.72 7.65
C ALA A 17 -10.64 -2.15 7.14
N MET A 18 -10.39 -3.47 7.14
CA MET A 18 -9.15 -4.09 6.67
C MET A 18 -9.43 -5.36 5.87
N ASP A 19 -8.47 -5.80 5.06
CA ASP A 19 -8.47 -7.14 4.48
C ASP A 19 -8.26 -8.20 5.58
N THR A 20 -8.41 -9.46 5.27
CA THR A 20 -8.28 -10.58 6.21
C THR A 20 -6.97 -11.32 6.05
N VAL A 21 -6.38 -11.33 4.86
CA VAL A 21 -5.23 -12.18 4.49
C VAL A 21 -4.29 -11.45 3.54
N PHE A 22 -3.63 -10.40 4.05
CA PHE A 22 -2.69 -9.58 3.27
C PHE A 22 -1.35 -9.43 4.01
N ARG A 23 -0.72 -10.59 4.39
CA ARG A 23 0.59 -10.62 5.02
C ARG A 23 1.67 -9.91 4.18
N PRO A 24 2.57 -9.13 4.80
CA PRO A 24 2.73 -8.89 6.25
C PRO A 24 1.92 -7.71 6.80
N PHE A 25 1.01 -7.09 6.02
CA PHE A 25 0.30 -5.87 6.40
C PHE A 25 -0.88 -6.14 7.35
N GLU A 26 -1.75 -7.11 7.03
CA GLU A 26 -2.80 -7.58 7.94
C GLU A 26 -3.08 -9.07 7.76
N PHE A 27 -3.10 -9.80 8.85
CA PHE A 27 -3.35 -11.24 8.86
C PHE A 27 -3.63 -11.75 10.27
N THR A 28 -4.17 -12.96 10.37
CA THR A 28 -4.30 -13.68 11.64
C THR A 28 -3.05 -14.51 11.87
N ASP A 29 -2.40 -14.32 13.02
CA ASP A 29 -1.18 -15.04 13.42
C ASP A 29 -1.49 -16.45 13.97
N GLU A 30 -0.44 -17.17 14.41
CA GLU A 30 -0.56 -18.51 14.98
C GLU A 30 -1.26 -18.54 16.35
N ASN A 31 -1.35 -17.41 17.04
CA ASN A 31 -2.08 -17.25 18.30
C ASN A 31 -3.54 -16.85 18.06
N ASN A 32 -3.97 -16.77 16.79
CA ASN A 32 -5.28 -16.30 16.37
C ASN A 32 -5.53 -14.82 16.70
N GLU A 33 -4.47 -14.01 16.71
CA GLU A 33 -4.54 -12.56 16.85
C GLU A 33 -4.43 -11.89 15.48
N PHE A 34 -5.22 -10.82 15.27
CA PHE A 34 -5.16 -10.02 14.05
C PHE A 34 -4.05 -8.98 14.17
N VAL A 35 -3.01 -9.14 13.35
CA VAL A 35 -1.73 -8.43 13.42
C VAL A 35 -1.23 -8.04 12.04
N GLY A 36 -0.21 -7.20 11.96
CA GLY A 36 0.46 -6.80 10.71
C GLY A 36 0.87 -5.34 10.74
N ILE A 37 1.55 -4.90 9.69
CA ILE A 37 2.05 -3.52 9.55
C ILE A 37 0.91 -2.53 9.64
N ASP A 38 -0.17 -2.72 8.87
CA ASP A 38 -1.33 -1.83 8.83
C ASP A 38 -2.06 -1.78 10.17
N VAL A 39 -2.17 -2.95 10.82
CA VAL A 39 -2.78 -3.08 12.15
C VAL A 39 -1.98 -2.32 13.20
N ASP A 40 -0.66 -2.45 13.18
CA ASP A 40 0.21 -1.80 14.16
C ASP A 40 0.33 -0.29 13.88
N ILE A 41 0.39 0.14 12.60
CA ILE A 41 0.38 1.57 12.23
C ILE A 41 -0.89 2.25 12.74
N ILE A 42 -2.09 1.73 12.43
CA ILE A 42 -3.32 2.43 12.83
C ILE A 42 -3.50 2.44 14.36
N LYS A 43 -3.02 1.40 15.07
CA LYS A 43 -3.02 1.39 16.53
C LYS A 43 -2.06 2.43 17.11
N ALA A 44 -0.84 2.53 16.58
CA ALA A 44 0.15 3.50 17.02
C ALA A 44 -0.33 4.95 16.76
N VAL A 45 -0.88 5.21 15.58
CA VAL A 45 -1.48 6.50 15.22
C VAL A 45 -2.66 6.84 16.16
N ALA A 46 -3.54 5.88 16.42
CA ALA A 46 -4.68 6.10 17.31
C ALA A 46 -4.27 6.38 18.76
N GLU A 47 -3.22 5.71 19.25
CA GLU A 47 -2.64 5.96 20.58
C GLU A 47 -1.99 7.34 20.65
N ASP A 48 -1.17 7.70 19.67
CA ASP A 48 -0.48 8.98 19.59
C ASP A 48 -1.48 10.16 19.55
N GLN A 49 -2.49 10.07 18.70
CA GLN A 49 -3.49 11.13 18.51
C GLN A 49 -4.68 11.07 19.49
N GLY A 50 -4.72 10.04 20.34
CA GLY A 50 -5.71 9.92 21.43
C GLY A 50 -7.14 9.63 20.98
N PHE A 51 -7.34 8.96 19.83
CA PHE A 51 -8.67 8.55 19.37
C PHE A 51 -8.92 7.03 19.50
N LYS A 52 -10.19 6.63 19.50
CA LYS A 52 -10.60 5.22 19.64
C LYS A 52 -10.90 4.61 18.28
N ILE A 53 -10.48 3.35 18.08
CA ILE A 53 -10.74 2.57 16.87
C ILE A 53 -11.43 1.25 17.17
N ASP A 54 -12.25 0.79 16.21
CA ASP A 54 -12.77 -0.57 16.11
C ASP A 54 -12.32 -1.14 14.77
N ILE A 55 -11.42 -2.13 14.80
CA ILE A 55 -10.84 -2.75 13.59
C ILE A 55 -11.75 -3.89 13.14
N GLN A 56 -12.19 -3.83 11.88
CA GLN A 56 -13.00 -4.85 11.24
C GLN A 56 -12.24 -5.53 10.10
N SER A 57 -11.91 -6.80 10.29
CA SER A 57 -11.31 -7.67 9.28
C SER A 57 -12.42 -8.28 8.42
N LEU A 58 -12.58 -7.80 7.18
CA LEU A 58 -13.75 -8.09 6.33
C LEU A 58 -13.39 -8.80 5.01
N GLY A 59 -12.11 -8.77 4.58
CA GLY A 59 -11.69 -9.07 3.22
C GLY A 59 -11.80 -7.84 2.32
N TRP A 60 -10.96 -7.78 1.28
CA TRP A 60 -10.78 -6.58 0.46
C TRP A 60 -12.09 -5.98 -0.08
N ASP A 61 -12.87 -6.75 -0.84
CA ASP A 61 -14.09 -6.25 -1.47
C ASP A 61 -15.13 -5.77 -0.43
N ALA A 62 -15.27 -6.51 0.67
CA ALA A 62 -16.20 -6.17 1.73
C ALA A 62 -15.72 -4.95 2.53
N ALA A 63 -14.41 -4.79 2.74
CA ALA A 63 -13.82 -3.63 3.40
C ALA A 63 -14.04 -2.36 2.58
N VAL A 64 -13.78 -2.40 1.28
CA VAL A 64 -14.06 -1.30 0.36
C VAL A 64 -15.55 -0.95 0.36
N ALA A 65 -16.44 -1.94 0.26
CA ALA A 65 -17.89 -1.71 0.27
C ALA A 65 -18.38 -1.14 1.60
N ALA A 66 -17.80 -1.53 2.73
CA ALA A 66 -18.15 -1.01 4.06
C ALA A 66 -17.83 0.50 4.17
N VAL A 67 -16.66 0.94 3.67
CA VAL A 67 -16.30 2.36 3.67
C VAL A 67 -17.14 3.16 2.67
N GLN A 68 -17.39 2.63 1.48
CA GLN A 68 -18.26 3.26 0.47
C GLN A 68 -19.70 3.47 0.97
N SER A 69 -20.21 2.51 1.73
CA SER A 69 -21.58 2.59 2.28
C SER A 69 -21.68 3.36 3.60
N GLY A 70 -20.55 3.78 4.19
CA GLY A 70 -20.51 4.45 5.49
C GLY A 70 -20.72 3.51 6.69
N GLN A 71 -20.56 2.19 6.50
CA GLN A 71 -20.54 1.20 7.59
C GLN A 71 -19.18 1.19 8.30
N ALA A 72 -18.11 1.57 7.61
CA ALA A 72 -16.82 1.86 8.18
C ALA A 72 -16.42 3.31 7.85
N ASP A 73 -15.59 3.90 8.68
CA ASP A 73 -15.16 5.29 8.56
C ASP A 73 -13.91 5.44 7.68
N GLY A 74 -13.04 4.43 7.68
CA GLY A 74 -11.81 4.43 6.89
C GLY A 74 -11.32 3.03 6.57
N LEU A 75 -10.38 2.95 5.61
CA LEU A 75 -9.74 1.74 5.11
C LEU A 75 -8.23 1.85 5.24
N ILE A 76 -7.58 0.86 5.86
CA ILE A 76 -6.16 0.61 5.75
C ILE A 76 -5.96 -0.87 5.42
N ALA A 77 -5.43 -1.16 4.23
CA ALA A 77 -5.30 -2.52 3.69
C ALA A 77 -4.37 -2.53 2.47
N GLY A 78 -3.17 -1.97 2.57
CA GLY A 78 -2.25 -1.85 1.45
C GLY A 78 -2.88 -1.14 0.24
N ALA A 79 -3.76 -0.17 0.48
CA ALA A 79 -4.52 0.47 -0.59
C ALA A 79 -3.66 1.44 -1.39
N SER A 80 -3.29 1.06 -2.62
CA SER A 80 -2.49 1.91 -3.52
C SER A 80 -3.19 3.24 -3.82
N ILE A 81 -2.46 4.34 -3.67
CA ILE A 81 -2.88 5.69 -4.02
C ILE A 81 -2.83 5.82 -5.54
N THR A 82 -3.98 5.86 -6.21
CA THR A 82 -4.06 6.02 -7.67
C THR A 82 -4.98 7.16 -8.06
N ASP A 83 -4.73 7.76 -9.23
CA ASP A 83 -5.58 8.82 -9.76
C ASP A 83 -6.98 8.30 -10.09
N GLU A 84 -7.10 7.04 -10.51
CA GLU A 84 -8.38 6.40 -10.75
C GLU A 84 -9.22 6.30 -9.47
N ARG A 85 -8.63 5.83 -8.37
CA ARG A 85 -9.31 5.74 -7.06
C ARG A 85 -9.72 7.12 -6.55
N LYS A 86 -8.82 8.13 -6.67
CA LYS A 86 -9.15 9.52 -6.34
C LYS A 86 -10.33 10.04 -7.17
N ALA A 87 -10.34 9.79 -8.48
CA ALA A 87 -11.45 10.17 -9.37
C ALA A 87 -12.76 9.46 -9.01
N ASN A 88 -12.69 8.28 -8.39
CA ASN A 88 -13.83 7.50 -7.90
C ASN A 88 -14.22 7.84 -6.44
N GLY A 89 -13.75 8.97 -5.91
CA GLY A 89 -14.17 9.50 -4.62
C GLY A 89 -13.39 8.99 -3.39
N TRP A 90 -12.25 8.33 -3.62
CA TRP A 90 -11.35 7.99 -2.52
C TRP A 90 -10.52 9.23 -2.13
N ILE A 91 -10.39 9.46 -0.84
CA ILE A 91 -9.58 10.54 -0.26
C ILE A 91 -8.50 9.86 0.56
N PHE A 92 -7.24 10.02 0.14
CA PHE A 92 -6.10 9.33 0.73
C PHE A 92 -5.32 10.21 1.70
N SER A 93 -4.71 9.55 2.67
CA SER A 93 -3.65 10.10 3.50
C SER A 93 -2.36 10.33 2.71
N ASP A 94 -1.35 10.89 3.36
CA ASP A 94 0.04 10.74 2.95
C ASP A 94 0.41 9.26 2.85
N SER A 95 1.41 8.95 2.02
CA SER A 95 1.88 7.57 1.86
C SER A 95 2.53 7.07 3.15
N TYR A 96 2.17 5.81 3.52
CA TYR A 96 2.83 5.14 4.64
C TYR A 96 3.78 4.02 4.19
N TYR A 97 3.70 3.54 2.93
CA TYR A 97 4.58 2.49 2.41
C TYR A 97 4.65 2.56 0.88
N ASP A 98 5.84 2.29 0.31
CA ASP A 98 6.00 2.19 -1.14
C ASP A 98 5.97 0.73 -1.58
N SER A 99 5.10 0.41 -2.54
CA SER A 99 4.93 -0.92 -3.13
C SER A 99 4.94 -0.85 -4.66
N SER A 100 5.00 -2.00 -5.30
CA SER A 100 4.82 -2.18 -6.74
C SER A 100 4.00 -3.43 -6.99
N GLN A 101 3.48 -3.59 -8.20
CA GLN A 101 2.81 -4.81 -8.64
C GLN A 101 3.82 -5.67 -9.38
N ILE A 102 3.85 -6.98 -9.09
CA ILE A 102 4.79 -7.90 -9.72
C ILE A 102 4.09 -9.19 -10.15
N PHE A 103 4.51 -9.71 -11.31
CA PHE A 103 4.06 -11.03 -11.72
C PHE A 103 4.86 -12.11 -10.99
N ALA A 104 4.15 -13.12 -10.49
CA ALA A 104 4.72 -14.32 -9.93
C ALA A 104 4.25 -15.56 -10.72
N VAL A 105 5.15 -16.51 -10.89
CA VAL A 105 4.96 -17.74 -11.67
C VAL A 105 5.32 -18.94 -10.81
N ALA A 106 4.95 -20.16 -11.24
CA ALA A 106 5.41 -21.37 -10.58
C ALA A 106 6.95 -21.41 -10.48
N ALA A 107 7.47 -21.93 -9.38
CA ALA A 107 8.93 -21.89 -9.10
C ALA A 107 9.77 -22.56 -10.19
N ASP A 108 9.22 -23.56 -10.90
CA ASP A 108 9.84 -24.28 -12.01
C ASP A 108 9.47 -23.76 -13.40
N SER A 109 8.71 -22.64 -13.48
CA SER A 109 8.29 -22.02 -14.74
C SER A 109 9.47 -21.37 -15.48
N ASP A 110 9.45 -21.46 -16.83
CA ASP A 110 10.42 -20.79 -17.71
C ASP A 110 9.96 -19.37 -18.15
N ILE A 111 8.79 -18.89 -17.68
CA ILE A 111 8.30 -17.54 -17.99
C ILE A 111 9.24 -16.51 -17.37
N ALA A 112 9.73 -15.58 -18.20
CA ALA A 112 10.69 -14.56 -17.80
C ALA A 112 10.35 -13.15 -18.32
N SER A 113 9.32 -13.02 -19.18
CA SER A 113 8.90 -11.75 -19.76
C SER A 113 7.40 -11.73 -20.06
N PHE A 114 6.85 -10.56 -20.36
CA PHE A 114 5.43 -10.40 -20.75
C PHE A 114 5.09 -11.13 -22.05
N GLU A 115 6.04 -11.24 -23.00
CA GLU A 115 5.87 -11.94 -24.28
C GLU A 115 5.59 -13.43 -24.09
N ASP A 116 6.09 -14.03 -23.01
CA ASP A 116 5.87 -15.43 -22.67
C ASP A 116 4.43 -15.73 -22.24
N LEU A 117 3.65 -14.69 -21.92
CA LEU A 117 2.23 -14.81 -21.51
C LEU A 117 1.27 -15.01 -22.69
N LYS A 118 1.72 -14.84 -23.93
CA LYS A 118 0.85 -14.88 -25.11
C LYS A 118 0.02 -16.15 -25.19
N GLY A 119 -1.31 -15.98 -25.28
CA GLY A 119 -2.29 -17.07 -25.35
C GLY A 119 -2.47 -17.84 -24.05
N LYS A 120 -1.93 -17.36 -22.94
CA LYS A 120 -2.02 -17.97 -21.61
C LYS A 120 -2.99 -17.22 -20.71
N ASN A 121 -3.24 -17.77 -19.52
CA ASN A 121 -4.12 -17.17 -18.52
C ASN A 121 -3.33 -16.71 -17.30
N VAL A 122 -3.66 -15.51 -16.78
CA VAL A 122 -3.06 -14.88 -15.61
C VAL A 122 -4.13 -14.73 -14.52
N ALA A 123 -3.82 -15.11 -13.31
CA ALA A 123 -4.70 -14.99 -12.15
C ALA A 123 -4.54 -13.59 -11.51
N VAL A 124 -5.65 -12.95 -11.14
CA VAL A 124 -5.67 -11.63 -10.51
C VAL A 124 -6.70 -11.59 -9.38
N LYS A 125 -6.45 -10.76 -8.34
CA LYS A 125 -7.42 -10.53 -7.27
C LYS A 125 -8.35 -9.38 -7.64
N ASN A 126 -9.65 -9.55 -7.40
CA ASN A 126 -10.69 -8.59 -7.74
C ASN A 126 -10.44 -7.19 -7.12
N GLY A 127 -10.68 -6.15 -7.91
CA GLY A 127 -10.65 -4.75 -7.43
C GLY A 127 -9.28 -4.24 -6.95
N THR A 128 -8.19 -4.97 -7.22
CA THR A 128 -6.82 -4.60 -6.80
C THR A 128 -6.05 -3.85 -7.87
N GLN A 129 -4.95 -3.21 -7.47
CA GLN A 129 -4.02 -2.59 -8.42
C GLN A 129 -3.32 -3.64 -9.29
N GLY A 130 -3.06 -4.85 -8.76
CA GLY A 130 -2.53 -5.97 -9.55
C GLY A 130 -3.46 -6.40 -10.68
N ALA A 131 -4.77 -6.42 -10.44
CA ALA A 131 -5.75 -6.68 -11.50
C ALA A 131 -5.73 -5.56 -12.55
N ALA A 132 -5.70 -4.29 -12.15
CA ALA A 132 -5.63 -3.15 -13.06
C ALA A 132 -4.34 -3.18 -13.90
N PHE A 133 -3.20 -3.53 -13.29
CA PHE A 133 -1.92 -3.67 -13.99
C PHE A 133 -1.97 -4.78 -15.04
N ALA A 134 -2.48 -5.97 -14.70
CA ALA A 134 -2.67 -7.05 -15.67
C ALA A 134 -3.61 -6.64 -16.82
N GLU A 135 -4.74 -6.01 -16.50
CA GLU A 135 -5.70 -5.53 -17.50
C GLU A 135 -5.09 -4.52 -18.49
N SER A 136 -4.18 -3.66 -18.03
CA SER A 136 -3.49 -2.68 -18.88
C SER A 136 -2.56 -3.31 -19.91
N LEU A 137 -2.07 -4.54 -19.63
CA LEU A 137 -1.09 -5.25 -20.44
C LEU A 137 -1.68 -6.35 -21.31
N LYS A 138 -2.83 -6.90 -20.95
CA LYS A 138 -3.38 -8.14 -21.56
C LYS A 138 -3.58 -8.07 -23.08
N ASP A 139 -4.00 -6.92 -23.59
CA ASP A 139 -4.25 -6.77 -25.03
C ASP A 139 -2.95 -6.65 -25.83
N GLU A 140 -1.93 -6.00 -25.27
CA GLU A 140 -0.61 -5.84 -25.88
C GLU A 140 0.12 -7.18 -25.96
N TYR A 141 0.13 -7.94 -24.85
CA TYR A 141 0.87 -9.21 -24.78
C TYR A 141 0.01 -10.44 -25.08
N GLY A 142 -1.30 -10.27 -25.29
CA GLY A 142 -2.20 -11.30 -25.80
C GLY A 142 -2.49 -12.43 -24.80
N PHE A 143 -2.66 -12.12 -23.50
CA PHE A 143 -3.07 -13.07 -22.47
C PHE A 143 -4.52 -12.81 -22.00
N THR A 144 -5.07 -13.70 -21.20
CA THR A 144 -6.39 -13.57 -20.55
C THR A 144 -6.24 -13.53 -19.05
N THR A 145 -7.25 -13.03 -18.33
CA THR A 145 -7.26 -12.98 -16.88
C THR A 145 -8.35 -13.87 -16.28
N THR A 146 -8.08 -14.48 -15.12
CA THR A 146 -9.07 -15.10 -14.23
C THR A 146 -9.06 -14.39 -12.90
N VAL A 147 -10.25 -13.99 -12.44
CA VAL A 147 -10.42 -13.17 -11.23
C VAL A 147 -10.73 -14.05 -10.02
N PHE A 148 -10.06 -13.77 -8.91
CA PHE A 148 -10.23 -14.42 -7.60
C PHE A 148 -10.63 -13.41 -6.54
N GLU A 149 -11.27 -13.87 -5.46
CA GLU A 149 -11.68 -13.00 -4.35
C GLU A 149 -10.54 -12.78 -3.34
N ASP A 150 -9.61 -13.74 -3.21
CA ASP A 150 -8.50 -13.71 -2.27
C ASP A 150 -7.18 -14.19 -2.88
N SER A 151 -6.07 -13.71 -2.32
CA SER A 151 -4.73 -14.05 -2.78
C SER A 151 -4.36 -15.53 -2.59
N PRO A 152 -4.67 -16.21 -1.46
CA PRO A 152 -4.36 -17.62 -1.31
C PRO A 152 -4.96 -18.53 -2.39
N THR A 153 -6.21 -18.30 -2.78
CA THR A 153 -6.87 -19.06 -3.85
C THR A 153 -6.24 -18.77 -5.20
N MET A 154 -5.91 -17.50 -5.47
CA MET A 154 -5.18 -17.07 -6.66
C MET A 154 -3.81 -17.77 -6.78
N TYR A 155 -3.03 -17.83 -5.70
CA TYR A 155 -1.73 -18.53 -5.69
C TYR A 155 -1.86 -20.01 -5.96
N GLN A 156 -2.86 -20.68 -5.36
CA GLN A 156 -3.11 -22.11 -5.59
C GLN A 156 -3.47 -22.40 -7.03
N ASP A 157 -4.17 -21.53 -7.72
CA ASP A 157 -4.51 -21.68 -9.13
C ASP A 157 -3.25 -21.71 -10.02
N VAL A 158 -2.26 -20.86 -9.73
CA VAL A 158 -0.96 -20.87 -10.43
C VAL A 158 -0.14 -22.12 -10.08
N ILE A 159 -0.07 -22.50 -8.80
CA ILE A 159 0.67 -23.71 -8.37
C ILE A 159 0.09 -24.98 -8.99
N GLN A 160 -1.22 -25.04 -9.21
CA GLN A 160 -1.89 -26.16 -9.87
C GLN A 160 -1.76 -26.11 -11.40
N GLY A 161 -1.23 -25.04 -11.98
CA GLY A 161 -1.01 -24.88 -13.41
C GLY A 161 -2.27 -24.51 -14.21
N ASN A 162 -3.35 -24.05 -13.56
CA ASN A 162 -4.55 -23.56 -14.26
C ASN A 162 -4.29 -22.16 -14.86
N SER A 163 -3.66 -21.27 -14.10
CA SER A 163 -3.05 -20.03 -14.61
C SER A 163 -1.53 -20.19 -14.64
N VAL A 164 -0.84 -19.47 -15.52
CA VAL A 164 0.63 -19.55 -15.64
C VAL A 164 1.36 -18.53 -14.76
N ALA A 165 0.65 -17.48 -14.34
CA ALA A 165 1.16 -16.42 -13.47
C ALA A 165 0.02 -15.86 -12.64
N CYS A 166 0.36 -15.17 -11.55
CA CYS A 166 -0.52 -14.23 -10.86
C CYS A 166 0.15 -12.86 -10.75
N VAL A 167 -0.65 -11.82 -10.46
CA VAL A 167 -0.16 -10.48 -10.19
C VAL A 167 -0.53 -10.12 -8.75
N GLU A 168 0.48 -9.66 -8.00
CA GLU A 168 0.32 -9.31 -6.59
C GLU A 168 1.24 -8.15 -6.24
N ASP A 169 0.99 -7.51 -5.11
CA ASP A 169 1.92 -6.57 -4.50
C ASP A 169 3.22 -7.26 -4.11
N LYS A 170 4.34 -6.68 -4.52
CA LYS A 170 5.66 -7.28 -4.36
C LYS A 170 5.99 -7.70 -2.92
N PRO A 171 5.79 -6.86 -1.88
CA PRO A 171 6.08 -7.28 -0.51
C PRO A 171 5.20 -8.44 -0.04
N ILE A 172 3.98 -8.53 -0.56
CA ILE A 172 3.04 -9.59 -0.21
C ILE A 172 3.50 -10.95 -0.75
N ILE A 173 3.69 -11.03 -2.05
CA ILE A 173 4.08 -12.31 -2.67
C ILE A 173 5.46 -12.77 -2.21
N GLN A 174 6.39 -11.83 -1.94
CA GLN A 174 7.70 -12.17 -1.39
C GLN A 174 7.60 -12.73 0.02
N ASP A 175 6.78 -12.14 0.90
CA ASP A 175 6.53 -12.71 2.23
C ASP A 175 5.94 -14.12 2.14
N TRP A 176 4.95 -14.34 1.29
CA TRP A 176 4.36 -15.68 1.12
C TRP A 176 5.37 -16.72 0.62
N ILE A 177 6.21 -16.36 -0.34
CA ILE A 177 7.27 -17.23 -0.85
C ILE A 177 8.24 -17.61 0.27
N VAL A 178 8.71 -16.63 1.05
CA VAL A 178 9.72 -16.85 2.10
C VAL A 178 9.12 -17.48 3.36
N SER A 179 8.04 -16.88 3.91
CA SER A 179 7.50 -17.26 5.22
C SER A 179 6.64 -18.53 5.17
N LYS A 180 5.98 -18.79 4.04
CA LYS A 180 5.09 -19.97 3.86
C LYS A 180 5.66 -21.03 2.92
N GLY A 181 6.84 -20.79 2.32
CA GLY A 181 7.46 -21.70 1.38
C GLY A 181 6.60 -21.92 0.13
N LEU A 182 5.94 -20.87 -0.35
CA LEU A 182 5.07 -20.95 -1.51
C LEU A 182 5.87 -21.35 -2.76
N ALA A 183 5.39 -22.32 -3.53
CA ALA A 183 6.09 -22.82 -4.72
C ALA A 183 5.94 -21.87 -5.94
N LEU A 184 6.16 -20.58 -5.70
CA LEU A 184 6.16 -19.51 -6.71
C LEU A 184 7.51 -18.79 -6.69
N LYS A 185 7.76 -18.01 -7.73
CA LYS A 185 8.85 -17.02 -7.81
C LYS A 185 8.36 -15.76 -8.50
N THR A 186 8.87 -14.61 -8.10
CA THR A 186 8.64 -13.34 -8.77
C THR A 186 9.49 -13.22 -10.05
N VAL A 187 9.02 -12.44 -11.02
CA VAL A 187 9.74 -12.13 -12.27
C VAL A 187 10.03 -10.64 -12.30
N ASP A 188 11.25 -10.25 -11.92
CA ASP A 188 11.62 -8.83 -11.77
C ASP A 188 11.45 -8.00 -13.05
N ALA A 189 11.59 -8.63 -14.24
CA ALA A 189 11.32 -7.97 -15.51
C ALA A 189 9.84 -7.65 -15.76
N MET A 190 8.94 -8.13 -14.89
CA MET A 190 7.49 -8.00 -15.00
C MET A 190 6.92 -7.27 -13.77
N GLU A 191 7.59 -6.20 -13.35
CA GLU A 191 7.22 -5.33 -12.23
C GLU A 191 6.69 -3.98 -12.75
N SER A 192 5.70 -3.42 -12.05
CA SER A 192 5.15 -2.08 -12.35
C SER A 192 6.05 -0.96 -11.79
N ASP A 193 5.75 0.28 -12.18
CA ASP A 193 6.19 1.45 -11.42
C ASP A 193 5.67 1.39 -9.97
N PRO A 194 6.34 2.09 -9.01
CA PRO A 194 5.90 2.15 -7.63
C PRO A 194 4.45 2.61 -7.47
N ALA A 195 3.73 1.99 -6.55
CA ALA A 195 2.34 2.29 -6.20
C ALA A 195 2.21 2.44 -4.67
N PRO A 196 2.38 3.66 -4.14
CA PRO A 196 2.41 3.92 -2.70
C PRO A 196 1.08 3.59 -2.04
N TYR A 197 1.13 3.08 -0.79
CA TYR A 197 -0.06 2.80 0.02
C TYR A 197 -0.47 4.01 0.84
N GLY A 198 -1.78 4.19 1.01
CA GLY A 198 -2.37 5.21 1.87
C GLY A 198 -3.57 4.67 2.67
N PHE A 199 -3.79 5.28 3.82
CA PHE A 199 -5.08 5.17 4.51
C PHE A 199 -6.12 5.94 3.69
N ALA A 200 -7.34 5.42 3.57
CA ALA A 200 -8.37 6.05 2.75
C ALA A 200 -9.68 6.25 3.50
N ILE A 201 -10.32 7.38 3.24
CA ILE A 201 -11.73 7.61 3.53
C ILE A 201 -12.49 7.79 2.22
N MET A 202 -13.82 7.59 2.23
CA MET A 202 -14.68 7.78 1.05
C MET A 202 -15.88 8.70 1.37
N ASN A 203 -15.83 9.41 2.50
CA ASN A 203 -16.80 10.38 2.93
C ASN A 203 -16.06 11.58 3.54
N GLU A 204 -16.26 12.77 2.99
CA GLU A 204 -15.64 14.01 3.50
C GLU A 204 -15.97 14.30 4.97
N ALA A 205 -17.08 13.77 5.49
CA ALA A 205 -17.40 13.89 6.92
C ALA A 205 -16.36 13.20 7.84
N ASN A 206 -15.57 12.28 7.30
CA ASN A 206 -14.49 11.59 7.99
C ASN A 206 -13.11 12.29 7.83
N GLN A 207 -13.07 13.50 7.24
CA GLN A 207 -11.82 14.27 7.10
C GLN A 207 -11.06 14.43 8.43
N PRO A 208 -11.72 14.65 9.60
CA PRO A 208 -10.99 14.68 10.87
C PRO A 208 -10.21 13.40 11.19
N LEU A 209 -10.71 12.21 10.80
CA LEU A 209 -9.98 10.96 10.96
C LEU A 209 -8.73 10.93 10.08
N LEU A 210 -8.86 11.37 8.83
CA LEU A 210 -7.74 11.45 7.88
C LEU A 210 -6.66 12.42 8.37
N ASP A 211 -7.08 13.57 8.90
CA ASP A 211 -6.17 14.59 9.44
C ASP A 211 -5.40 14.06 10.66
N MET A 212 -6.09 13.36 11.58
CA MET A 212 -5.46 12.69 12.71
C MET A 212 -4.52 11.56 12.25
N PHE A 213 -4.90 10.80 11.22
CA PHE A 213 -4.03 9.76 10.67
C PHE A 213 -2.71 10.37 10.13
N ASN A 214 -2.79 11.43 9.33
CA ASN A 214 -1.60 12.09 8.78
C ASN A 214 -0.70 12.67 9.88
N ALA A 215 -1.27 13.34 10.88
CA ALA A 215 -0.52 13.88 12.01
C ALA A 215 0.18 12.76 12.79
N GLY A 216 -0.55 11.72 13.20
CA GLY A 216 0.04 10.60 13.92
C GLY A 216 1.04 9.79 13.10
N LEU A 217 0.83 9.64 11.78
CA LEU A 217 1.81 9.01 10.89
C LEU A 217 3.14 9.78 10.88
N ALA A 218 3.09 11.10 10.84
CA ALA A 218 4.29 11.94 10.92
C ALA A 218 4.97 11.77 12.28
N ASP A 219 4.21 11.79 13.37
CA ASP A 219 4.74 11.67 14.74
C ASP A 219 5.38 10.29 14.98
N ILE A 220 4.76 9.18 14.54
CA ILE A 220 5.33 7.83 14.69
C ILE A 220 6.54 7.60 13.78
N LYS A 221 6.66 8.30 12.64
CA LYS A 221 7.87 8.32 11.82
C LYS A 221 9.00 9.08 12.52
N GLU A 222 8.72 10.27 13.07
CA GLU A 222 9.72 11.10 13.77
C GLU A 222 10.26 10.42 15.04
N ASN A 223 9.42 9.72 15.80
CA ASN A 223 9.82 9.09 17.06
C ASN A 223 10.39 7.67 16.91
N GLY A 224 10.45 7.12 15.68
CA GLY A 224 11.01 5.80 15.37
C GLY A 224 10.03 4.61 15.53
N THR A 225 8.81 4.84 16.01
CA THR A 225 7.81 3.76 16.17
C THR A 225 7.46 3.11 14.83
N TYR A 226 7.41 3.90 13.74
CA TYR A 226 7.18 3.39 12.40
C TYR A 226 8.29 2.41 11.98
N ASP A 227 9.55 2.75 12.22
CA ASP A 227 10.70 1.92 11.86
C ASP A 227 10.71 0.61 12.66
N GLU A 228 10.33 0.65 13.94
CA GLU A 228 10.16 -0.54 14.76
C GLU A 228 9.06 -1.47 14.21
N ILE A 229 7.94 -0.90 13.73
CA ILE A 229 6.86 -1.67 13.08
C ILE A 229 7.36 -2.32 11.80
N ILE A 230 8.02 -1.57 10.91
CA ILE A 230 8.56 -2.12 9.66
C ILE A 230 9.59 -3.22 9.94
N ALA A 231 10.54 -2.99 10.84
CA ALA A 231 11.56 -3.96 11.21
C ALA A 231 10.97 -5.25 11.80
N LYS A 232 9.89 -5.14 12.57
CA LYS A 232 9.20 -6.29 13.18
C LYS A 232 8.67 -7.30 12.15
N TYR A 233 8.19 -6.82 11.01
CA TYR A 233 7.53 -7.67 10.00
C TYR A 233 8.41 -7.95 8.77
N LEU A 234 9.28 -7.02 8.38
CA LEU A 234 10.09 -7.11 7.17
C LEU A 234 11.59 -7.24 7.44
N GLY A 235 12.02 -7.09 8.70
CA GLY A 235 13.42 -7.08 9.09
C GLY A 235 14.04 -5.68 9.06
N GLU A 236 15.19 -5.53 9.73
CA GLU A 236 15.87 -4.23 9.88
C GLU A 236 16.35 -3.65 8.55
N ASP A 237 16.65 -4.50 7.56
CA ASP A 237 17.09 -4.06 6.22
C ASP A 237 15.97 -3.39 5.40
N ALA A 238 14.72 -3.53 5.80
CA ALA A 238 13.55 -2.96 5.12
C ALA A 238 13.15 -1.57 5.67
N VAL A 239 13.78 -1.12 6.74
CA VAL A 239 13.56 0.23 7.28
C VAL A 239 14.11 1.24 6.28
N PRO A 240 13.31 2.23 5.82
CA PRO A 240 13.79 3.26 4.90
C PRO A 240 14.99 3.98 5.51
N ALA A 241 16.07 4.15 4.74
CA ALA A 241 17.16 5.02 5.18
C ALA A 241 16.60 6.43 5.36
N GLU A 242 16.87 7.07 6.51
CA GLU A 242 16.47 8.46 6.74
C GLU A 242 16.91 9.31 5.54
N ASP A 243 15.93 9.97 4.89
CA ASP A 243 16.20 10.85 3.76
C ASP A 243 16.93 12.12 4.28
N THR A 244 18.26 12.04 4.37
CA THR A 244 19.12 13.17 4.74
C THR A 244 19.18 14.20 3.62
N THR A 245 18.03 14.60 3.05
CA THR A 245 17.92 15.70 2.10
C THR A 245 17.59 17.03 2.79
N GLU A 246 18.34 17.38 3.86
CA GLU A 246 18.48 18.76 4.29
C GLU A 246 19.96 19.17 4.20
N ALA A 247 20.48 19.46 3.02
CA ALA A 247 21.67 20.31 2.82
C ALA A 247 22.02 20.54 1.34
N SER A 248 21.14 21.12 0.55
CA SER A 248 21.58 21.61 -0.77
C SER A 248 20.90 22.91 -1.25
N THR A 249 20.26 23.65 -0.36
CA THR A 249 19.64 24.95 -0.73
C THR A 249 20.46 26.17 -0.32
N GLU A 250 21.52 26.03 0.46
CA GLU A 250 22.38 27.18 0.83
C GLU A 250 23.60 27.41 -0.08
N ALA A 251 24.06 26.38 -0.83
CA ALA A 251 25.23 26.53 -1.69
C ALA A 251 24.97 27.20 -3.05
N ALA A 252 23.72 27.36 -3.46
CA ALA A 252 23.37 27.98 -4.75
C ALA A 252 23.21 29.50 -4.67
N THR A 253 23.16 30.12 -3.48
CA THR A 253 22.94 31.54 -3.30
C THR A 253 24.25 32.32 -3.16
N GLU A 254 25.35 31.70 -2.75
CA GLU A 254 26.66 32.35 -2.66
C GLU A 254 27.39 32.45 -4.00
N ALA A 255 27.21 31.50 -4.91
CA ALA A 255 27.88 31.55 -6.22
C ALA A 255 27.30 32.58 -7.22
N ALA A 256 26.08 33.05 -6.97
CA ALA A 256 25.44 34.08 -7.83
C ALA A 256 25.81 35.51 -7.45
N THR A 257 26.41 35.75 -6.28
CA THR A 257 26.75 37.11 -5.80
C THR A 257 28.18 37.49 -6.16
N GLU A 258 29.08 36.54 -6.41
CA GLU A 258 30.47 36.84 -6.80
C GLU A 258 30.64 37.14 -8.30
N ALA A 259 29.74 36.68 -9.17
CA ALA A 259 29.83 36.93 -10.62
C ALA A 259 29.28 38.31 -11.06
N ALA A 260 28.64 39.03 -10.18
CA ALA A 260 28.05 40.35 -10.49
C ALA A 260 28.94 41.54 -10.14
N THR A 261 30.12 41.35 -9.53
CA THR A 261 30.97 42.43 -9.04
C THR A 261 32.20 42.71 -9.94
N GLU A 262 32.46 41.87 -10.94
CA GLU A 262 33.62 42.04 -11.86
C GLU A 262 33.31 42.73 -13.21
N ALA A 263 32.07 43.14 -13.46
CA ALA A 263 31.68 43.74 -14.76
C ALA A 263 31.50 45.25 -14.77
N VAL A 264 32.02 46.00 -13.78
CA VAL A 264 31.93 47.46 -13.74
C VAL A 264 33.30 48.11 -13.42
N THR A 265 34.37 47.71 -14.14
CA THR A 265 35.58 48.52 -14.23
C THR A 265 36.36 48.13 -15.51
N GLU A 266 35.90 48.65 -16.67
CA GLU A 266 36.74 49.07 -17.80
C GLU A 266 35.94 50.04 -18.69
#